data_9db6c7b842997894cf1d1f002ed052ab
#
_entry.id   9db6c7b842997894cf1d1f002ed052ab
#
_cell.length_a   1.000
_cell.length_b   1.000
_cell.length_c   1.000
_cell.angle_alpha   90.00
_cell.angle_beta   90.00
_cell.angle_gamma   90.00
#
_symmetry.space_group_name_H-M   'P 1'
#
loop_
_entity.id
_entity.type
_entity.pdbx_description
1 polymer ?
#
loop_
_entity_poly.entity_id
_entity_poly.type
_entity_poly.pdbx_seq_one_letter_code
_entity_poly.pdbx_strand_id
1 'polypeptide(L)'
;MNSGPRFRDALQEIPGYRAGKRPDPRTDGVEAFKVSSNENPYPPLPQVVKVIEQAAHHVNRYPDPGSAELIEAIAAHAGVPREHVAVATGAVALCYQFAQSTAGPGDEVVFAWRSFEAYPIVTSVAGAQPVAVPLLADGHHDMAALAAAVTDRTRLVFICSPNNPTGTVVTQDELDEFMAAVPNDVMVVLDEAYIEFCRDPSAAAGLVTYTKHQNLAVLRTFSKAYGLAGLRVGYAIAQPPVIEALNKTALPFGVSVIAQAAAAASLADDAELRARVDALVAERTRVTQGLRAAGVEVVSSEANFVWLPLGEQTEEFANRSEQAGLTVRAFAGEGVRVTIAETAANDRFIGLASDFSG
;
A
#
# COMPACT_ATOMS: atom_id res chain seq x y z
N MET A 1 -36.85 -2.30 -21.95
CA MET A 1 -36.84 -1.57 -20.66
C MET A 1 -36.12 -2.48 -19.67
N ASN A 2 -35.00 -1.95 -19.09
CA ASN A 2 -34.24 -2.72 -18.10
C ASN A 2 -35.07 -2.81 -16.82
N SER A 3 -35.60 -3.99 -16.49
CA SER A 3 -36.48 -4.24 -15.34
C SER A 3 -35.67 -4.50 -14.03
N GLY A 4 -34.38 -4.24 -14.04
CA GLY A 4 -33.50 -4.45 -12.87
C GLY A 4 -33.36 -3.23 -11.97
N PRO A 5 -32.69 -3.39 -10.81
CA PRO A 5 -32.39 -2.29 -9.90
C PRO A 5 -31.61 -1.16 -10.59
N ARG A 6 -31.90 0.09 -10.21
CA ARG A 6 -31.15 1.23 -10.69
C ARG A 6 -29.94 1.46 -9.78
N PHE A 7 -28.75 1.36 -10.34
CA PHE A 7 -27.48 1.65 -9.66
C PHE A 7 -27.07 3.12 -9.87
N ARG A 8 -26.14 3.61 -9.04
CA ARG A 8 -25.51 4.93 -9.20
C ARG A 8 -24.72 4.96 -10.51
N ASP A 9 -24.84 6.07 -11.27
CA ASP A 9 -24.16 6.22 -12.56
C ASP A 9 -22.63 6.10 -12.43
N ALA A 10 -22.05 6.64 -11.38
CA ALA A 10 -20.62 6.54 -11.07
C ALA A 10 -20.09 5.09 -11.02
N LEU A 11 -20.94 4.09 -10.73
CA LEU A 11 -20.51 2.68 -10.69
C LEU A 11 -20.33 2.06 -12.08
N GLN A 12 -20.86 2.68 -13.14
CA GLN A 12 -20.74 2.16 -14.49
C GLN A 12 -19.32 2.36 -15.08
N GLU A 13 -18.63 3.38 -14.61
CA GLU A 13 -17.30 3.77 -15.08
C GLU A 13 -16.16 3.22 -14.21
N ILE A 14 -16.46 2.70 -13.01
CA ILE A 14 -15.44 2.19 -12.09
C ILE A 14 -15.00 0.80 -12.53
N PRO A 15 -13.73 0.60 -12.91
CA PRO A 15 -13.20 -0.73 -13.10
C PRO A 15 -13.20 -1.48 -11.77
N GLY A 16 -13.63 -2.73 -11.74
CA GLY A 16 -13.47 -3.57 -10.55
C GLY A 16 -11.99 -3.68 -10.16
N TYR A 17 -11.69 -3.67 -8.86
CA TYR A 17 -10.32 -3.87 -8.38
C TYR A 17 -9.74 -5.18 -8.91
N ARG A 18 -8.60 -5.12 -9.59
CA ARG A 18 -7.90 -6.29 -10.11
C ARG A 18 -6.82 -6.73 -9.12
N ALA A 19 -7.12 -7.75 -8.33
CA ALA A 19 -6.11 -8.38 -7.48
C ALA A 19 -4.99 -9.01 -8.32
N GLY A 20 -3.79 -9.15 -7.73
CA GLY A 20 -2.72 -9.93 -8.35
C GLY A 20 -3.20 -11.37 -8.61
N LYS A 21 -2.93 -11.89 -9.82
CA LYS A 21 -3.31 -13.25 -10.23
C LYS A 21 -2.66 -14.27 -9.28
N ARG A 22 -3.35 -15.38 -9.01
CA ARG A 22 -2.72 -16.56 -8.41
C ARG A 22 -2.08 -17.38 -9.52
N PRO A 23 -0.99 -18.11 -9.22
CA PRO A 23 -0.44 -19.08 -10.17
C PRO A 23 -1.50 -20.09 -10.59
N ASP A 24 -1.56 -20.38 -11.88
CA ASP A 24 -2.39 -21.49 -12.36
C ASP A 24 -1.77 -22.84 -11.92
N PRO A 25 -2.58 -23.88 -11.66
CA PRO A 25 -2.07 -25.20 -11.36
C PRO A 25 -1.18 -25.71 -12.50
N ARG A 26 0.04 -26.16 -12.17
CA ARG A 26 1.01 -26.66 -13.15
C ARG A 26 1.12 -28.17 -13.09
N THR A 27 1.26 -28.79 -14.26
CA THR A 27 1.42 -30.26 -14.42
C THR A 27 2.82 -30.62 -14.97
N ASP A 28 3.65 -29.63 -15.28
CA ASP A 28 4.98 -29.79 -15.86
C ASP A 28 6.11 -29.94 -14.82
N GLY A 29 5.77 -29.95 -13.53
CA GLY A 29 6.71 -30.07 -12.43
C GLY A 29 7.50 -28.78 -12.10
N VAL A 30 7.24 -27.68 -12.78
CA VAL A 30 7.84 -26.38 -12.47
C VAL A 30 7.14 -25.77 -11.25
N GLU A 31 7.91 -25.47 -10.21
CA GLU A 31 7.39 -24.75 -9.04
C GLU A 31 6.89 -23.36 -9.44
N ALA A 32 5.69 -23.01 -8.97
CA ALA A 32 5.07 -21.73 -9.27
C ALA A 32 5.14 -20.76 -8.07
N PHE A 33 5.59 -19.52 -8.32
CA PHE A 33 5.70 -18.47 -7.32
C PHE A 33 4.77 -17.32 -7.63
N LYS A 34 4.06 -16.84 -6.60
CA LYS A 34 3.23 -15.65 -6.68
C LYS A 34 4.01 -14.43 -6.25
N VAL A 35 4.49 -13.65 -7.20
CA VAL A 35 5.24 -12.42 -6.95
C VAL A 35 4.47 -11.16 -7.39
N SER A 36 3.14 -11.21 -7.37
CA SER A 36 2.25 -10.18 -7.91
C SER A 36 1.61 -9.24 -6.89
N SER A 37 1.66 -9.57 -5.57
CA SER A 37 0.80 -8.88 -4.58
C SER A 37 1.56 -8.22 -3.43
N ASN A 38 2.89 -8.14 -3.49
CA ASN A 38 3.74 -7.56 -2.44
C ASN A 38 3.49 -8.23 -1.07
N GLU A 39 3.24 -9.54 -1.10
CA GLU A 39 3.11 -10.37 0.11
C GLU A 39 4.49 -10.62 0.71
N ASN A 40 4.55 -10.82 2.01
CA ASN A 40 5.79 -11.21 2.70
C ASN A 40 6.00 -12.72 2.51
N PRO A 41 7.17 -13.18 2.05
CA PRO A 41 7.46 -14.62 1.89
C PRO A 41 7.58 -15.35 3.23
N TYR A 42 7.87 -14.64 4.31
CA TYR A 42 7.96 -15.23 5.64
C TYR A 42 6.56 -15.40 6.25
N PRO A 43 6.28 -16.52 6.95
CA PRO A 43 5.07 -16.65 7.75
C PRO A 43 5.05 -15.61 8.88
N PRO A 44 3.91 -15.36 9.53
CA PRO A 44 3.86 -14.52 10.74
C PRO A 44 4.89 -14.97 11.78
N LEU A 45 5.31 -14.05 12.66
CA LEU A 45 6.25 -14.36 13.74
C LEU A 45 5.69 -15.49 14.64
N PRO A 46 6.53 -16.42 15.15
CA PRO A 46 6.05 -17.58 15.91
C PRO A 46 5.15 -17.24 17.09
N GLN A 47 5.42 -16.15 17.82
CA GLN A 47 4.55 -15.68 18.92
C GLN A 47 3.23 -15.14 18.39
N VAL A 48 3.21 -14.53 17.20
CA VAL A 48 1.97 -14.06 16.55
C VAL A 48 1.10 -15.24 16.16
N VAL A 49 1.68 -16.33 15.62
CA VAL A 49 0.94 -17.57 15.31
C VAL A 49 0.27 -18.12 16.56
N LYS A 50 0.98 -18.19 17.72
CA LYS A 50 0.39 -18.65 18.99
C LYS A 50 -0.80 -17.78 19.43
N VAL A 51 -0.69 -16.46 19.26
CA VAL A 51 -1.79 -15.53 19.59
C VAL A 51 -2.99 -15.73 18.66
N ILE A 52 -2.75 -15.96 17.36
CA ILE A 52 -3.81 -16.30 16.40
C ILE A 52 -4.54 -17.59 16.82
N GLU A 53 -3.80 -18.64 17.16
CA GLU A 53 -4.36 -19.92 17.63
C GLU A 53 -5.24 -19.72 18.88
N GLN A 54 -4.78 -18.94 19.85
CA GLN A 54 -5.55 -18.62 21.06
C GLN A 54 -6.81 -17.80 20.74
N ALA A 55 -6.68 -16.75 19.92
CA ALA A 55 -7.81 -15.89 19.55
C ALA A 55 -8.88 -16.64 18.72
N ALA A 56 -8.48 -17.68 17.97
CA ALA A 56 -9.41 -18.51 17.20
C ALA A 56 -10.51 -19.19 18.06
N HIS A 57 -10.24 -19.43 19.37
CA HIS A 57 -11.24 -19.99 20.28
C HIS A 57 -12.36 -19.00 20.66
N HIS A 58 -12.24 -17.73 20.32
CA HIS A 58 -13.16 -16.65 20.69
C HIS A 58 -13.94 -16.06 19.51
N VAL A 59 -13.81 -16.62 18.29
CA VAL A 59 -14.45 -16.09 17.06
C VAL A 59 -15.98 -16.14 17.06
N ASN A 60 -16.59 -16.83 18.03
CA ASN A 60 -18.03 -16.85 18.24
C ASN A 60 -18.57 -15.58 18.93
N ARG A 61 -17.70 -14.64 19.30
CA ARG A 61 -18.05 -13.37 19.92
C ARG A 61 -17.57 -12.22 19.05
N TYR A 62 -18.30 -11.10 19.10
CA TYR A 62 -17.83 -9.88 18.48
C TYR A 62 -16.50 -9.42 19.10
N PRO A 63 -15.58 -8.85 18.27
CA PRO A 63 -14.37 -8.21 18.78
C PRO A 63 -14.71 -6.96 19.60
N ASP A 64 -13.71 -6.39 20.28
CA ASP A 64 -13.82 -5.05 20.84
C ASP A 64 -14.09 -4.04 19.70
N PRO A 65 -15.24 -3.31 19.71
CA PRO A 65 -15.56 -2.37 18.65
C PRO A 65 -14.59 -1.18 18.58
N GLY A 66 -13.97 -0.84 19.70
CA GLY A 66 -12.98 0.24 19.80
C GLY A 66 -11.54 -0.23 19.54
N SER A 67 -11.29 -1.53 19.41
CA SER A 67 -9.94 -2.09 19.25
C SER A 67 -8.93 -1.52 20.25
N ALA A 68 -9.32 -1.31 21.50
CA ALA A 68 -8.59 -0.50 22.49
C ALA A 68 -7.16 -0.99 22.71
N GLU A 69 -6.96 -2.30 22.88
CA GLU A 69 -5.63 -2.91 23.08
C GLU A 69 -4.72 -2.71 21.86
N LEU A 70 -5.26 -2.87 20.65
CA LEU A 70 -4.50 -2.65 19.43
C LEU A 70 -4.13 -1.17 19.26
N ILE A 71 -5.06 -0.25 19.55
CA ILE A 71 -4.80 1.19 19.50
C ILE A 71 -3.71 1.59 20.49
N GLU A 72 -3.75 1.08 21.72
CA GLU A 72 -2.69 1.32 22.72
C GLU A 72 -1.32 0.80 22.23
N ALA A 73 -1.29 -0.40 21.64
CA ALA A 73 -0.05 -0.96 21.10
C ALA A 73 0.51 -0.12 19.95
N ILE A 74 -0.34 0.34 19.02
CA ILE A 74 0.07 1.21 17.91
C ILE A 74 0.55 2.57 18.45
N ALA A 75 -0.18 3.17 19.38
CA ALA A 75 0.14 4.47 19.97
C ALA A 75 1.51 4.42 20.67
N ALA A 76 1.76 3.38 21.46
CA ALA A 76 3.04 3.15 22.13
C ALA A 76 4.18 2.93 21.12
N HIS A 77 3.96 2.11 20.07
CA HIS A 77 4.95 1.82 19.04
C HIS A 77 5.31 3.07 18.21
N ALA A 78 4.31 3.87 17.86
CA ALA A 78 4.49 5.09 17.07
C ALA A 78 4.90 6.32 17.90
N GLY A 79 4.84 6.25 19.23
CA GLY A 79 5.12 7.37 20.12
C GLY A 79 4.09 8.50 20.03
N VAL A 80 2.80 8.17 19.82
CA VAL A 80 1.71 9.12 19.67
C VAL A 80 0.60 8.89 20.70
N PRO A 81 -0.24 9.90 21.02
CA PRO A 81 -1.42 9.68 21.86
C PRO A 81 -2.41 8.71 21.20
N ARG A 82 -3.12 7.90 22.02
CA ARG A 82 -4.09 6.91 21.53
C ARG A 82 -5.25 7.52 20.72
N GLU A 83 -5.67 8.73 21.04
CA GLU A 83 -6.71 9.48 20.35
C GLU A 83 -6.31 9.95 18.95
N HIS A 84 -5.04 9.79 18.58
CA HIS A 84 -4.52 10.05 17.25
C HIS A 84 -4.50 8.80 16.35
N VAL A 85 -5.02 7.66 16.82
CA VAL A 85 -4.96 6.38 16.10
C VAL A 85 -6.37 5.90 15.73
N ALA A 86 -6.55 5.54 14.44
CA ALA A 86 -7.71 4.80 13.96
C ALA A 86 -7.27 3.48 13.32
N VAL A 87 -8.03 2.41 13.50
CA VAL A 87 -7.78 1.09 12.89
C VAL A 87 -8.94 0.66 12.01
N ALA A 88 -8.64 -0.08 10.94
CA ALA A 88 -9.65 -0.60 10.04
C ALA A 88 -9.24 -1.93 9.39
N THR A 89 -10.14 -2.50 8.57
CA THR A 89 -9.94 -3.75 7.82
C THR A 89 -8.92 -3.60 6.69
N GLY A 90 -7.68 -3.23 7.07
CA GLY A 90 -6.56 -2.90 6.19
C GLY A 90 -6.55 -1.45 5.73
N ALA A 91 -5.39 -0.99 5.24
CA ALA A 91 -5.19 0.39 4.77
C ALA A 91 -6.20 0.79 3.67
N VAL A 92 -6.63 -0.14 2.83
CA VAL A 92 -7.66 0.13 1.80
C VAL A 92 -8.97 0.61 2.40
N ALA A 93 -9.41 0.02 3.52
CA ALA A 93 -10.64 0.47 4.19
C ALA A 93 -10.48 1.91 4.71
N LEU A 94 -9.30 2.28 5.20
CA LEU A 94 -9.00 3.66 5.57
C LEU A 94 -9.01 4.61 4.36
N CYS A 95 -8.50 4.19 3.19
CA CYS A 95 -8.64 4.99 1.96
C CYS A 95 -10.13 5.29 1.64
N TYR A 96 -11.02 4.27 1.78
CA TYR A 96 -12.47 4.49 1.65
C TYR A 96 -13.00 5.46 2.71
N GLN A 97 -12.60 5.29 3.97
CA GLN A 97 -13.04 6.16 5.07
C GLN A 97 -12.58 7.61 4.87
N PHE A 98 -11.33 7.83 4.45
CA PHE A 98 -10.84 9.16 4.09
C PHE A 98 -11.68 9.77 2.96
N ALA A 99 -11.88 9.06 1.86
CA ALA A 99 -12.67 9.57 0.75
C ALA A 99 -14.12 9.88 1.16
N GLN A 100 -14.76 9.00 1.95
CA GLN A 100 -16.14 9.18 2.41
C GLN A 100 -16.31 10.28 3.47
N SER A 101 -15.27 10.57 4.25
CA SER A 101 -15.32 11.61 5.29
C SER A 101 -14.96 13.00 4.77
N THR A 102 -14.31 13.11 3.63
CA THR A 102 -13.81 14.38 3.12
C THR A 102 -14.43 14.82 1.81
N ALA A 103 -14.82 13.90 0.93
CA ALA A 103 -15.20 14.19 -0.45
C ALA A 103 -16.55 13.57 -0.84
N GLY A 104 -17.25 14.22 -1.76
CA GLY A 104 -18.55 13.80 -2.31
C GLY A 104 -18.78 14.34 -3.72
N PRO A 105 -20.03 14.32 -4.23
CA PRO A 105 -20.35 14.82 -5.55
C PRO A 105 -19.98 16.31 -5.73
N GLY A 106 -19.13 16.57 -6.75
CA GLY A 106 -18.62 17.92 -7.04
C GLY A 106 -17.24 18.20 -6.46
N ASP A 107 -16.76 17.38 -5.52
CA ASP A 107 -15.43 17.49 -4.96
C ASP A 107 -14.39 16.71 -5.79
N GLU A 108 -13.11 17.03 -5.60
CA GLU A 108 -11.97 16.41 -6.26
C GLU A 108 -11.06 15.69 -5.26
N VAL A 109 -10.49 14.56 -5.70
CA VAL A 109 -9.43 13.85 -4.97
C VAL A 109 -8.22 13.74 -5.89
N VAL A 110 -7.10 14.30 -5.46
CA VAL A 110 -5.84 14.35 -6.22
C VAL A 110 -4.91 13.24 -5.80
N PHE A 111 -4.23 12.61 -6.74
CA PHE A 111 -3.19 11.60 -6.50
C PHE A 111 -2.24 11.49 -7.69
N ALA A 112 -1.02 11.04 -7.44
CA ALA A 112 -0.09 10.72 -8.52
C ALA A 112 -0.56 9.49 -9.30
N TRP A 113 -0.25 9.42 -10.58
CA TRP A 113 -0.58 8.29 -11.42
C TRP A 113 0.56 7.94 -12.41
N ARG A 114 1.11 6.73 -12.31
CA ARG A 114 0.63 5.49 -11.69
C ARG A 114 0.94 5.47 -10.20
N SER A 115 -0.07 5.18 -9.41
CA SER A 115 0.06 4.91 -7.98
C SER A 115 -0.89 3.78 -7.57
N PHE A 116 -1.25 3.68 -6.28
CA PHE A 116 -2.09 2.58 -5.80
C PHE A 116 -3.48 2.58 -6.46
N GLU A 117 -3.80 1.47 -7.10
CA GLU A 117 -5.02 1.32 -7.93
C GLU A 117 -6.35 1.52 -7.16
N ALA A 118 -6.31 1.52 -5.83
CA ALA A 118 -7.51 1.80 -5.04
C ALA A 118 -7.90 3.29 -5.05
N TYR A 119 -6.97 4.24 -5.23
CA TYR A 119 -7.28 5.67 -5.12
C TYR A 119 -8.38 6.14 -6.09
N PRO A 120 -8.32 5.89 -7.40
CA PRO A 120 -9.41 6.25 -8.29
C PRO A 120 -10.71 5.53 -7.95
N ILE A 121 -10.64 4.28 -7.47
CA ILE A 121 -11.81 3.48 -7.11
C ILE A 121 -12.52 4.09 -5.90
N VAL A 122 -11.79 4.34 -4.79
CA VAL A 122 -12.39 4.88 -3.56
C VAL A 122 -12.95 6.28 -3.79
N THR A 123 -12.28 7.10 -4.62
CA THR A 123 -12.73 8.42 -5.04
C THR A 123 -14.09 8.35 -5.74
N SER A 124 -14.17 7.54 -6.78
CA SER A 124 -15.41 7.39 -7.55
C SER A 124 -16.55 6.76 -6.72
N VAL A 125 -16.24 5.82 -5.81
CA VAL A 125 -17.22 5.25 -4.88
C VAL A 125 -17.76 6.31 -3.92
N ALA A 126 -16.96 7.25 -3.47
CA ALA A 126 -17.41 8.41 -2.68
C ALA A 126 -18.28 9.38 -3.52
N GLY A 127 -18.18 9.31 -4.85
CA GLY A 127 -18.90 10.17 -5.79
C GLY A 127 -18.08 11.41 -6.18
N ALA A 128 -16.83 11.50 -5.75
CA ALA A 128 -15.91 12.56 -6.10
C ALA A 128 -15.21 12.32 -7.44
N GLN A 129 -14.61 13.36 -8.00
CA GLN A 129 -13.85 13.31 -9.24
C GLN A 129 -12.39 12.94 -8.96
N PRO A 130 -11.85 11.85 -9.57
CA PRO A 130 -10.43 11.56 -9.51
C PRO A 130 -9.63 12.53 -10.38
N VAL A 131 -8.57 13.11 -9.81
CA VAL A 131 -7.60 13.98 -10.50
C VAL A 131 -6.24 13.28 -10.45
N ALA A 132 -5.88 12.64 -11.54
CA ALA A 132 -4.65 11.86 -11.67
C ALA A 132 -3.53 12.74 -12.26
N VAL A 133 -2.44 12.92 -11.52
CA VAL A 133 -1.26 13.70 -11.94
C VAL A 133 -0.16 12.73 -12.40
N PRO A 134 0.37 12.84 -13.62
CA PRO A 134 1.41 11.94 -14.10
C PRO A 134 2.66 11.93 -13.21
N LEU A 135 3.30 10.77 -13.13
CA LEU A 135 4.64 10.67 -12.51
C LEU A 135 5.69 11.33 -13.40
N LEU A 136 6.82 11.67 -12.81
CA LEU A 136 8.04 11.99 -13.56
C LEU A 136 8.55 10.77 -14.33
N ALA A 137 9.39 10.99 -15.35
CA ALA A 137 9.90 9.92 -16.20
C ALA A 137 10.70 8.83 -15.46
N ASP A 138 11.29 9.17 -14.33
CA ASP A 138 12.02 8.25 -13.45
C ASP A 138 11.14 7.51 -12.41
N GLY A 139 9.83 7.73 -12.47
CA GLY A 139 8.85 7.08 -11.62
C GLY A 139 8.59 7.77 -10.27
N HIS A 140 9.19 8.94 -10.00
CA HIS A 140 8.90 9.75 -8.83
C HIS A 140 7.60 10.55 -8.97
N HIS A 141 7.02 10.93 -7.85
CA HIS A 141 5.92 11.88 -7.84
C HIS A 141 6.38 13.27 -8.31
N ASP A 142 5.63 13.91 -9.19
CA ASP A 142 5.77 15.33 -9.46
C ASP A 142 5.00 16.12 -8.38
N MET A 143 5.68 16.40 -7.27
CA MET A 143 5.06 17.06 -6.11
C MET A 143 4.63 18.49 -6.43
N ALA A 144 5.32 19.17 -7.33
CA ALA A 144 4.95 20.50 -7.78
C ALA A 144 3.67 20.46 -8.64
N ALA A 145 3.58 19.49 -9.56
CA ALA A 145 2.36 19.29 -10.35
C ALA A 145 1.17 18.82 -9.49
N LEU A 146 1.41 17.99 -8.45
CA LEU A 146 0.39 17.61 -7.47
C LEU A 146 -0.15 18.83 -6.73
N ALA A 147 0.71 19.74 -6.26
CA ALA A 147 0.30 20.97 -5.60
C ALA A 147 -0.47 21.90 -6.56
N ALA A 148 -0.01 22.02 -7.81
CA ALA A 148 -0.69 22.81 -8.85
C ALA A 148 -2.06 22.26 -9.27
N ALA A 149 -2.29 20.95 -9.08
CA ALA A 149 -3.57 20.31 -9.37
C ALA A 149 -4.63 20.52 -8.27
N VAL A 150 -4.26 21.07 -7.11
CA VAL A 150 -5.19 21.40 -6.03
C VAL A 150 -6.01 22.62 -6.42
N THR A 151 -7.36 22.49 -6.37
CA THR A 151 -8.32 23.55 -6.66
C THR A 151 -9.20 23.83 -5.44
N ASP A 152 -10.10 24.77 -5.54
CA ASP A 152 -11.14 25.07 -4.51
C ASP A 152 -12.14 23.92 -4.30
N ARG A 153 -12.17 22.92 -5.21
CA ARG A 153 -12.97 21.70 -5.08
C ARG A 153 -12.19 20.52 -4.50
N THR A 154 -10.88 20.61 -4.40
CA THR A 154 -10.06 19.54 -3.85
C THR A 154 -10.34 19.39 -2.34
N ARG A 155 -10.59 18.16 -1.91
CA ARG A 155 -10.84 17.83 -0.49
C ARG A 155 -9.85 16.85 0.07
N LEU A 156 -9.20 16.07 -0.80
CA LEU A 156 -8.29 14.99 -0.39
C LEU A 156 -7.15 14.86 -1.40
N VAL A 157 -5.94 14.66 -0.88
CA VAL A 157 -4.77 14.28 -1.68
C VAL A 157 -4.18 13.00 -1.10
N PHE A 158 -3.92 11.99 -1.95
CA PHE A 158 -3.14 10.81 -1.58
C PHE A 158 -1.71 10.93 -2.10
N ILE A 159 -0.74 10.74 -1.21
CA ILE A 159 0.69 10.65 -1.51
C ILE A 159 1.17 9.28 -1.06
N CYS A 160 1.63 8.44 -1.98
CA CYS A 160 2.12 7.09 -1.68
C CYS A 160 3.66 7.11 -1.64
N SER A 161 4.24 6.88 -0.46
CA SER A 161 5.70 6.90 -0.29
C SER A 161 6.15 5.85 0.75
N PRO A 162 6.88 4.80 0.33
CA PRO A 162 7.28 4.45 -1.05
C PRO A 162 6.09 4.17 -1.97
N ASN A 163 6.17 4.66 -3.22
CA ASN A 163 5.08 4.55 -4.19
C ASN A 163 4.87 3.11 -4.68
N ASN A 164 3.66 2.71 -4.88
CA ASN A 164 3.28 1.47 -5.55
C ASN A 164 2.65 1.83 -6.91
N PRO A 165 3.27 1.49 -8.07
CA PRO A 165 4.17 0.35 -8.25
C PRO A 165 5.67 0.67 -8.39
N THR A 166 6.11 1.92 -8.38
CA THR A 166 7.48 2.30 -8.75
C THR A 166 8.51 2.06 -7.64
N GLY A 167 8.09 2.12 -6.37
CA GLY A 167 8.96 1.98 -5.21
C GLY A 167 9.73 3.23 -4.83
N THR A 168 9.56 4.34 -5.56
CA THR A 168 10.20 5.63 -5.31
C THR A 168 9.65 6.31 -4.06
N VAL A 169 10.42 7.17 -3.44
CA VAL A 169 10.01 7.93 -2.25
C VAL A 169 9.78 9.40 -2.56
N VAL A 170 8.96 10.04 -1.75
CA VAL A 170 8.88 11.50 -1.64
C VAL A 170 9.87 11.89 -0.53
N THR A 171 10.69 12.88 -0.79
CA THR A 171 11.66 13.39 0.20
C THR A 171 10.98 14.28 1.23
N GLN A 172 11.68 14.53 2.36
CA GLN A 172 11.16 15.43 3.40
C GLN A 172 10.96 16.86 2.87
N ASP A 173 11.93 17.36 2.10
CA ASP A 173 11.88 18.73 1.55
C ASP A 173 10.69 18.86 0.58
N GLU A 174 10.49 17.89 -0.31
CA GLU A 174 9.33 17.86 -1.23
C GLU A 174 7.99 17.81 -0.49
N LEU A 175 7.89 17.02 0.59
CA LEU A 175 6.67 17.00 1.40
C LEU A 175 6.45 18.31 2.13
N ASP A 176 7.48 18.92 2.72
CA ASP A 176 7.40 20.19 3.44
C ASP A 176 6.98 21.32 2.47
N GLU A 177 7.56 21.39 1.26
CA GLU A 177 7.15 22.33 0.21
C GLU A 177 5.70 22.12 -0.23
N PHE A 178 5.29 20.87 -0.44
CA PHE A 178 3.92 20.52 -0.79
C PHE A 178 2.94 20.96 0.30
N MET A 179 3.22 20.65 1.55
CA MET A 179 2.36 21.02 2.69
C MET A 179 2.27 22.53 2.90
N ALA A 180 3.32 23.28 2.54
CA ALA A 180 3.29 24.74 2.58
C ALA A 180 2.43 25.35 1.45
N ALA A 181 2.29 24.66 0.32
CA ALA A 181 1.52 25.12 -0.84
C ALA A 181 0.03 24.73 -0.79
N VAL A 182 -0.32 23.63 -0.11
CA VAL A 182 -1.69 23.12 -0.06
C VAL A 182 -2.51 23.80 1.05
N PRO A 183 -3.77 24.21 0.79
CA PRO A 183 -4.65 24.79 1.81
C PRO A 183 -4.88 23.85 3.00
N ASN A 184 -4.98 24.42 4.21
CA ASN A 184 -5.15 23.64 5.45
C ASN A 184 -6.50 22.92 5.56
N ASP A 185 -7.47 23.23 4.73
CA ASP A 185 -8.78 22.58 4.65
C ASP A 185 -8.82 21.40 3.65
N VAL A 186 -7.71 21.14 2.96
CA VAL A 186 -7.51 19.96 2.12
C VAL A 186 -6.82 18.86 2.94
N MET A 187 -7.46 17.70 3.06
CA MET A 187 -6.88 16.54 3.74
C MET A 187 -5.74 15.94 2.90
N VAL A 188 -4.60 15.70 3.50
CA VAL A 188 -3.46 15.01 2.87
C VAL A 188 -3.23 13.68 3.58
N VAL A 189 -3.20 12.58 2.83
CA VAL A 189 -2.90 11.23 3.35
C VAL A 189 -1.57 10.78 2.78
N LEU A 190 -0.56 10.68 3.64
CA LEU A 190 0.71 10.06 3.32
C LEU A 190 0.59 8.54 3.55
N ASP A 191 0.49 7.78 2.47
CA ASP A 191 0.38 6.33 2.50
C ASP A 191 1.78 5.70 2.60
N GLU A 192 2.12 5.29 3.80
CA GLU A 192 3.39 4.67 4.18
C GLU A 192 3.29 3.13 4.26
N ALA A 193 2.52 2.49 3.38
CA ALA A 193 2.32 1.03 3.43
C ALA A 193 3.61 0.20 3.32
N TYR A 194 4.72 0.79 2.91
CA TYR A 194 6.02 0.13 2.70
C TYR A 194 7.16 0.77 3.50
N ILE A 195 6.86 1.65 4.45
CA ILE A 195 7.87 2.46 5.16
C ILE A 195 8.91 1.61 5.91
N GLU A 196 8.53 0.43 6.40
CA GLU A 196 9.44 -0.46 7.12
C GLU A 196 10.62 -0.94 6.24
N PHE A 197 10.44 -0.98 4.91
CA PHE A 197 11.48 -1.38 3.95
C PHE A 197 12.36 -0.19 3.48
N CYS A 198 11.96 1.04 3.78
CA CYS A 198 12.68 2.24 3.36
C CYS A 198 14.03 2.34 4.08
N ARG A 199 15.06 2.66 3.29
CA ARG A 199 16.42 2.90 3.77
C ARG A 199 16.99 4.23 3.28
N ASP A 200 16.21 4.97 2.48
CA ASP A 200 16.59 6.31 2.03
C ASP A 200 16.45 7.32 3.18
N PRO A 201 17.54 7.94 3.64
CA PRO A 201 17.48 8.90 4.73
C PRO A 201 16.79 10.22 4.36
N SER A 202 16.60 10.50 3.07
CA SER A 202 15.88 11.68 2.59
C SER A 202 14.36 11.49 2.57
N ALA A 203 13.87 10.26 2.68
CA ALA A 203 12.45 9.95 2.63
C ALA A 203 11.67 10.70 3.72
N ALA A 204 10.49 11.16 3.36
CA ALA A 204 9.62 11.91 4.26
C ALA A 204 9.30 11.12 5.54
N ALA A 205 9.46 11.77 6.69
CA ALA A 205 9.13 11.22 8.00
C ALA A 205 7.71 11.62 8.39
N GLY A 206 6.72 10.85 7.93
CA GLY A 206 5.30 11.18 8.12
C GLY A 206 4.91 11.42 9.57
N LEU A 207 5.42 10.61 10.52
CA LEU A 207 5.16 10.80 11.96
C LEU A 207 5.75 12.09 12.55
N VAL A 208 6.75 12.67 11.91
CA VAL A 208 7.28 13.98 12.30
C VAL A 208 6.44 15.08 11.67
N THR A 209 6.10 14.93 10.40
CA THR A 209 5.38 15.96 9.64
C THR A 209 3.93 16.13 10.12
N TYR A 210 3.20 15.05 10.49
CA TYR A 210 1.81 15.14 10.96
C TYR A 210 1.68 15.95 12.25
N THR A 211 2.73 16.05 13.07
CA THR A 211 2.69 16.86 14.29
C THR A 211 2.64 18.37 14.01
N LYS A 212 3.10 18.76 12.81
CA LYS A 212 3.17 20.16 12.37
C LYS A 212 1.92 20.60 11.59
N HIS A 213 1.17 19.63 11.03
CA HIS A 213 0.04 19.89 10.13
C HIS A 213 -1.24 19.21 10.60
N GLN A 214 -2.31 20.01 10.79
CA GLN A 214 -3.61 19.51 11.25
C GLN A 214 -4.34 18.66 10.19
N ASN A 215 -3.98 18.85 8.93
CA ASN A 215 -4.56 18.22 7.75
C ASN A 215 -3.70 17.11 7.15
N LEU A 216 -2.66 16.63 7.84
CA LEU A 216 -1.87 15.48 7.40
C LEU A 216 -2.22 14.24 8.25
N ALA A 217 -2.52 13.14 7.57
CA ALA A 217 -2.63 11.81 8.16
C ALA A 217 -1.58 10.87 7.58
N VAL A 218 -1.05 9.99 8.41
CA VAL A 218 -0.15 8.88 8.02
C VAL A 218 -0.96 7.59 7.97
N LEU A 219 -0.88 6.86 6.87
CA LEU A 219 -1.57 5.58 6.66
C LEU A 219 -0.55 4.44 6.63
N ARG A 220 -0.76 3.39 7.43
CA ARG A 220 0.12 2.22 7.53
C ARG A 220 -0.67 0.92 7.54
N THR A 221 0.02 -0.21 7.33
CA THR A 221 -0.63 -1.52 7.23
C THR A 221 0.20 -2.63 7.88
N PHE A 222 -0.48 -3.63 8.42
CA PHE A 222 0.15 -4.88 8.85
C PHE A 222 0.28 -5.92 7.71
N SER A 223 -0.16 -5.57 6.50
CA SER A 223 -0.20 -6.51 5.36
C SER A 223 1.17 -6.79 4.74
N LYS A 224 2.18 -5.93 4.95
CA LYS A 224 3.47 -5.96 4.23
C LYS A 224 4.59 -6.48 5.14
N ALA A 225 5.30 -5.62 5.83
CA ALA A 225 6.41 -6.00 6.69
C ALA A 225 6.01 -7.02 7.75
N TYR A 226 4.86 -6.87 8.36
CA TYR A 226 4.36 -7.74 9.43
C TYR A 226 3.83 -9.11 8.95
N GLY A 227 3.67 -9.33 7.62
CA GLY A 227 3.22 -10.62 7.08
C GLY A 227 1.77 -10.99 7.39
N LEU A 228 0.91 -10.01 7.74
CA LEU A 228 -0.48 -10.25 8.15
C LEU A 228 -1.50 -9.90 7.05
N ALA A 229 -1.14 -10.01 5.77
CA ALA A 229 -1.99 -9.65 4.65
C ALA A 229 -3.38 -10.33 4.69
N GLY A 230 -3.45 -11.58 5.13
CA GLY A 230 -4.68 -12.37 5.24
C GLY A 230 -5.61 -11.92 6.38
N LEU A 231 -5.10 -11.24 7.40
CA LEU A 231 -5.88 -10.80 8.57
C LEU A 231 -6.60 -9.47 8.36
N ARG A 232 -6.25 -8.72 7.32
CA ARG A 232 -6.92 -7.47 6.96
C ARG A 232 -6.91 -6.45 8.11
N VAL A 233 -5.76 -5.90 8.46
CA VAL A 233 -5.64 -4.86 9.49
C VAL A 233 -4.64 -3.78 9.05
N GLY A 234 -5.00 -2.53 9.29
CA GLY A 234 -4.20 -1.33 9.04
C GLY A 234 -4.65 -0.20 9.94
N TYR A 235 -3.88 0.87 9.96
CA TYR A 235 -4.14 2.00 10.84
C TYR A 235 -3.78 3.33 10.20
N ALA A 236 -4.40 4.39 10.71
CA ALA A 236 -4.06 5.78 10.41
C ALA A 236 -3.65 6.49 11.69
N ILE A 237 -2.71 7.41 11.55
CA ILE A 237 -2.30 8.37 12.60
C ILE A 237 -2.61 9.76 12.09
N ALA A 238 -3.44 10.51 12.82
CA ALA A 238 -3.88 11.85 12.46
C ALA A 238 -4.32 12.63 13.69
N GLN A 239 -4.67 13.89 13.52
CA GLN A 239 -5.22 14.72 14.60
C GLN A 239 -6.62 14.22 15.02
N PRO A 240 -7.03 14.40 16.29
CA PRO A 240 -8.28 13.84 16.83
C PRO A 240 -9.55 14.14 16.02
N PRO A 241 -9.75 15.32 15.44
CA PRO A 241 -10.93 15.56 14.60
C PRO A 241 -10.99 14.68 13.34
N VAL A 242 -9.83 14.34 12.76
CA VAL A 242 -9.73 13.43 11.62
C VAL A 242 -10.07 12.01 12.06
N ILE A 243 -9.52 11.56 13.20
CA ILE A 243 -9.80 10.23 13.77
C ILE A 243 -11.31 10.09 14.09
N GLU A 244 -11.95 11.13 14.64
CA GLU A 244 -13.39 11.13 14.86
C GLU A 244 -14.19 10.96 13.56
N ALA A 245 -13.78 11.65 12.48
CA ALA A 245 -14.43 11.54 11.18
C ALA A 245 -14.26 10.13 10.58
N LEU A 246 -13.05 9.54 10.67
CA LEU A 246 -12.80 8.17 10.22
C LEU A 246 -13.66 7.16 11.00
N ASN A 247 -13.77 7.31 12.31
CA ASN A 247 -14.59 6.43 13.14
C ASN A 247 -16.09 6.48 12.80
N LYS A 248 -16.60 7.62 12.32
CA LYS A 248 -17.98 7.76 11.85
C LYS A 248 -18.26 7.01 10.55
N THR A 249 -17.25 6.81 9.72
CA THR A 249 -17.35 6.07 8.45
C THR A 249 -16.87 4.62 8.56
N ALA A 250 -16.37 4.21 9.73
CA ALA A 250 -15.87 2.86 9.99
C ALA A 250 -17.00 1.82 10.01
N LEU A 251 -16.66 0.60 9.55
CA LEU A 251 -17.56 -0.54 9.72
C LEU A 251 -17.58 -0.97 11.20
N PRO A 252 -18.74 -1.04 11.84
CA PRO A 252 -18.84 -1.56 13.20
C PRO A 252 -18.25 -2.98 13.29
N PHE A 253 -17.40 -3.23 14.29
CA PHE A 253 -16.73 -4.53 14.50
C PHE A 253 -15.88 -4.98 13.31
N GLY A 254 -15.40 -4.07 12.46
CA GLY A 254 -14.74 -4.40 11.20
C GLY A 254 -13.45 -5.21 11.37
N VAL A 255 -12.62 -4.87 12.38
CA VAL A 255 -11.36 -5.58 12.66
C VAL A 255 -11.64 -6.79 13.56
N SER A 256 -11.41 -8.00 13.04
CA SER A 256 -11.71 -9.24 13.76
C SER A 256 -10.87 -9.41 15.03
N VAL A 257 -11.35 -10.22 15.99
CA VAL A 257 -10.61 -10.52 17.23
C VAL A 257 -9.22 -11.09 16.93
N ILE A 258 -9.10 -11.96 15.93
CA ILE A 258 -7.80 -12.52 15.51
C ILE A 258 -6.89 -11.44 14.97
N ALA A 259 -7.40 -10.52 14.13
CA ALA A 259 -6.63 -9.45 13.54
C ALA A 259 -6.14 -8.44 14.59
N GLN A 260 -7.00 -8.08 15.57
CA GLN A 260 -6.62 -7.19 16.66
C GLN A 260 -5.48 -7.79 17.50
N ALA A 261 -5.64 -9.04 17.95
CA ALA A 261 -4.66 -9.73 18.79
C ALA A 261 -3.32 -9.95 18.05
N ALA A 262 -3.37 -10.41 16.79
CA ALA A 262 -2.17 -10.66 15.98
C ALA A 262 -1.40 -9.37 15.66
N ALA A 263 -2.09 -8.29 15.34
CA ALA A 263 -1.46 -7.00 15.05
C ALA A 263 -0.79 -6.41 16.31
N ALA A 264 -1.45 -6.44 17.46
CA ALA A 264 -0.87 -6.00 18.72
C ALA A 264 0.38 -6.83 19.10
N ALA A 265 0.30 -8.17 18.97
CA ALA A 265 1.44 -9.05 19.22
C ALA A 265 2.62 -8.82 18.26
N SER A 266 2.35 -8.43 17.01
CA SER A 266 3.40 -8.14 16.01
C SER A 266 4.23 -6.91 16.37
N LEU A 267 3.68 -5.95 17.09
CA LEU A 267 4.37 -4.74 17.53
C LEU A 267 5.27 -4.97 18.74
N ALA A 268 5.08 -6.08 19.48
CA ALA A 268 5.83 -6.38 20.68
C ALA A 268 7.23 -6.95 20.41
N ASP A 269 7.47 -7.58 19.24
CA ASP A 269 8.76 -8.19 18.87
C ASP A 269 9.37 -7.51 17.66
N ASP A 270 9.89 -6.34 17.93
CA ASP A 270 10.48 -5.46 16.91
C ASP A 270 11.83 -5.98 16.37
N ALA A 271 12.57 -6.78 17.18
CA ALA A 271 13.90 -7.24 16.78
C ALA A 271 13.85 -8.32 15.68
N GLU A 272 12.98 -9.35 15.83
CA GLU A 272 12.82 -10.38 14.79
C GLU A 272 12.16 -9.81 13.53
N LEU A 273 11.17 -8.92 13.70
CA LEU A 273 10.55 -8.23 12.57
C LEU A 273 11.60 -7.45 11.77
N ARG A 274 12.41 -6.63 12.44
CA ARG A 274 13.50 -5.88 11.79
C ARG A 274 14.48 -6.79 11.05
N ALA A 275 14.92 -7.88 11.66
CA ALA A 275 15.82 -8.82 11.02
C ALA A 275 15.23 -9.40 9.72
N ARG A 276 13.93 -9.71 9.69
CA ARG A 276 13.24 -10.18 8.47
C ARG A 276 13.11 -9.09 7.42
N VAL A 277 12.79 -7.88 7.82
CA VAL A 277 12.74 -6.71 6.93
C VAL A 277 14.12 -6.44 6.34
N ASP A 278 15.19 -6.44 7.14
CA ASP A 278 16.57 -6.25 6.68
C ASP A 278 17.00 -7.33 5.68
N ALA A 279 16.59 -8.59 5.88
CA ALA A 279 16.82 -9.67 4.94
C ALA A 279 16.13 -9.41 3.58
N LEU A 280 14.89 -8.92 3.59
CA LEU A 280 14.17 -8.56 2.36
C LEU A 280 14.78 -7.34 1.66
N VAL A 281 15.26 -6.35 2.43
CA VAL A 281 15.98 -5.19 1.87
C VAL A 281 17.30 -5.60 1.25
N ALA A 282 18.05 -6.50 1.89
CA ALA A 282 19.29 -7.06 1.30
C ALA A 282 18.98 -7.83 0.01
N GLU A 283 17.91 -8.62 0.00
CA GLU A 283 17.49 -9.37 -1.17
C GLU A 283 16.99 -8.44 -2.30
N ARG A 284 16.25 -7.39 -1.99
CA ARG A 284 15.89 -6.33 -2.96
C ARG A 284 17.13 -5.72 -3.61
N THR A 285 18.15 -5.43 -2.81
CA THR A 285 19.41 -4.88 -3.29
C THR A 285 20.11 -5.86 -4.25
N ARG A 286 20.17 -7.15 -3.87
CA ARG A 286 20.75 -8.21 -4.71
C ARG A 286 20.01 -8.35 -6.04
N VAL A 287 18.69 -8.39 -6.01
CA VAL A 287 17.84 -8.47 -7.21
C VAL A 287 18.09 -7.27 -8.11
N THR A 288 18.04 -6.06 -7.56
CA THR A 288 18.27 -4.82 -8.33
C THR A 288 19.65 -4.80 -8.98
N GLN A 289 20.69 -5.23 -8.27
CA GLN A 289 22.05 -5.33 -8.81
C GLN A 289 22.14 -6.39 -9.92
N GLY A 290 21.50 -7.55 -9.74
CA GLY A 290 21.45 -8.61 -10.74
C GLY A 290 20.79 -8.15 -12.03
N LEU A 291 19.66 -7.47 -11.93
CA LEU A 291 18.94 -6.90 -13.08
C LEU A 291 19.79 -5.86 -13.83
N ARG A 292 20.40 -4.92 -13.10
CA ARG A 292 21.28 -3.90 -13.69
C ARG A 292 22.52 -4.51 -14.37
N ALA A 293 23.12 -5.52 -13.76
CA ALA A 293 24.25 -6.22 -14.34
C ALA A 293 23.90 -6.97 -15.65
N ALA A 294 22.62 -7.37 -15.79
CA ALA A 294 22.07 -7.97 -17.00
C ALA A 294 21.60 -6.90 -18.03
N GLY A 295 21.80 -5.61 -17.78
CA GLY A 295 21.37 -4.54 -18.69
C GLY A 295 19.88 -4.21 -18.63
N VAL A 296 19.15 -4.74 -17.64
CA VAL A 296 17.71 -4.48 -17.45
C VAL A 296 17.52 -3.13 -16.78
N GLU A 297 16.65 -2.29 -17.35
CA GLU A 297 16.23 -1.07 -16.71
C GLU A 297 15.33 -1.38 -15.52
N VAL A 298 15.71 -0.85 -14.35
CA VAL A 298 14.96 -1.02 -13.11
C VAL A 298 14.98 0.26 -12.28
N VAL A 299 13.81 0.70 -11.88
CA VAL A 299 13.66 1.87 -11.00
C VAL A 299 14.16 1.52 -9.60
N SER A 300 14.87 2.45 -8.95
CA SER A 300 15.30 2.28 -7.55
C SER A 300 14.08 2.24 -6.64
N SER A 301 13.99 1.18 -5.83
CA SER A 301 12.82 0.94 -4.97
C SER A 301 13.19 0.92 -3.50
N GLU A 302 12.36 1.55 -2.70
CA GLU A 302 12.38 1.53 -1.24
C GLU A 302 11.25 0.70 -0.63
N ALA A 303 10.55 -0.11 -1.47
CA ALA A 303 9.50 -1.04 -1.06
C ALA A 303 9.97 -2.51 -1.06
N ASN A 304 9.07 -3.47 -0.88
CA ASN A 304 9.35 -4.90 -0.99
C ASN A 304 9.11 -5.46 -2.40
N PHE A 305 9.34 -4.66 -3.42
CA PHE A 305 9.20 -5.03 -4.83
C PHE A 305 10.15 -4.18 -5.68
N VAL A 306 10.30 -4.57 -6.94
CA VAL A 306 10.96 -3.80 -7.99
C VAL A 306 9.98 -3.49 -9.12
N TRP A 307 10.26 -2.43 -9.86
CA TRP A 307 9.51 -1.97 -11.03
C TRP A 307 10.39 -1.98 -12.28
N LEU A 308 9.91 -2.67 -13.32
CA LEU A 308 10.51 -2.67 -14.66
C LEU A 308 9.63 -1.83 -15.59
N PRO A 309 10.10 -0.68 -16.10
CA PRO A 309 9.33 0.19 -17.01
C PRO A 309 9.39 -0.34 -18.45
N LEU A 310 8.70 -1.42 -18.74
CA LEU A 310 8.79 -2.16 -20.01
C LEU A 310 7.93 -1.60 -21.15
N GLY A 311 7.04 -0.62 -20.86
CA GLY A 311 6.17 -0.03 -21.87
C GLY A 311 5.36 -1.09 -22.63
N GLU A 312 5.45 -1.08 -23.96
CA GLU A 312 4.73 -2.02 -24.83
C GLU A 312 5.15 -3.49 -24.65
N GLN A 313 6.34 -3.76 -24.11
CA GLN A 313 6.84 -5.12 -23.87
C GLN A 313 6.26 -5.77 -22.58
N THR A 314 5.47 -5.02 -21.82
CA THR A 314 4.89 -5.46 -20.52
C THR A 314 4.16 -6.80 -20.61
N GLU A 315 3.28 -6.95 -21.59
CA GLU A 315 2.46 -8.16 -21.70
C GLU A 315 3.28 -9.38 -22.15
N GLU A 316 4.24 -9.17 -23.05
CA GLU A 316 5.16 -10.25 -23.47
C GLU A 316 5.98 -10.74 -22.27
N PHE A 317 6.56 -9.82 -21.48
CA PHE A 317 7.31 -10.18 -20.29
C PHE A 317 6.43 -10.93 -19.27
N ALA A 318 5.21 -10.48 -19.04
CA ALA A 318 4.28 -11.13 -18.12
C ALA A 318 3.95 -12.56 -18.57
N ASN A 319 3.71 -12.77 -19.87
CA ASN A 319 3.45 -14.09 -20.42
C ASN A 319 4.67 -15.04 -20.30
N ARG A 320 5.89 -14.56 -20.57
CA ARG A 320 7.13 -15.34 -20.37
C ARG A 320 7.34 -15.65 -18.89
N SER A 321 7.04 -14.70 -18.00
CA SER A 321 7.10 -14.92 -16.55
C SER A 321 6.17 -16.04 -16.11
N GLU A 322 4.93 -16.05 -16.61
CA GLU A 322 3.96 -17.10 -16.29
C GLU A 322 4.39 -18.47 -16.79
N GLN A 323 4.96 -18.55 -18.02
CA GLN A 323 5.53 -19.77 -18.54
C GLN A 323 6.71 -20.28 -17.68
N ALA A 324 7.51 -19.38 -17.15
CA ALA A 324 8.59 -19.68 -16.22
C ALA A 324 8.11 -19.97 -14.77
N GLY A 325 6.80 -19.96 -14.49
CA GLY A 325 6.24 -20.21 -13.17
C GLY A 325 6.28 -18.99 -12.23
N LEU A 326 6.40 -17.78 -12.77
CA LEU A 326 6.37 -16.54 -12.00
C LEU A 326 5.10 -15.74 -12.33
N THR A 327 4.20 -15.57 -11.37
CA THR A 327 3.03 -14.73 -11.55
C THR A 327 3.35 -13.30 -11.08
N VAL A 328 3.66 -12.41 -12.02
CA VAL A 328 4.01 -11.01 -11.80
C VAL A 328 2.78 -10.08 -11.84
N ARG A 329 2.94 -8.81 -11.50
CA ARG A 329 1.90 -7.78 -11.67
C ARG A 329 2.21 -6.91 -12.89
N ALA A 330 1.54 -7.17 -13.99
CA ALA A 330 1.62 -6.35 -15.20
C ALA A 330 0.67 -5.15 -15.13
N PHE A 331 1.14 -4.02 -15.63
CA PHE A 331 0.39 -2.80 -15.88
C PHE A 331 0.54 -2.50 -17.38
N ALA A 332 -0.46 -2.89 -18.15
CA ALA A 332 -0.42 -2.90 -19.62
C ALA A 332 0.07 -1.56 -20.20
N GLY A 333 1.07 -1.62 -21.08
CA GLY A 333 1.64 -0.43 -21.70
C GLY A 333 2.57 0.40 -20.78
N GLU A 334 2.77 0.00 -19.52
CA GLU A 334 3.57 0.78 -18.56
C GLU A 334 4.77 -0.03 -18.03
N GLY A 335 4.52 -1.22 -17.47
CA GLY A 335 5.60 -2.01 -16.89
C GLY A 335 5.12 -3.15 -16.01
N VAL A 336 6.07 -3.77 -15.34
CA VAL A 336 5.84 -4.93 -14.46
C VAL A 336 6.38 -4.68 -13.07
N ARG A 337 5.55 -4.91 -12.05
CA ARG A 337 5.97 -4.92 -10.66
C ARG A 337 6.18 -6.36 -10.21
N VAL A 338 7.34 -6.63 -9.60
CA VAL A 338 7.72 -7.95 -9.09
C VAL A 338 8.05 -7.85 -7.62
N THR A 339 7.34 -8.61 -6.80
CA THR A 339 7.56 -8.70 -5.35
C THR A 339 8.89 -9.39 -5.07
N ILE A 340 9.66 -8.88 -4.11
CA ILE A 340 10.81 -9.58 -3.53
C ILE A 340 10.26 -10.71 -2.66
N ALA A 341 10.55 -11.94 -3.07
CA ALA A 341 9.98 -13.15 -2.49
C ALA A 341 11.10 -14.11 -2.04
N GLU A 342 10.86 -15.41 -2.10
CA GLU A 342 11.84 -16.44 -1.83
C GLU A 342 13.02 -16.34 -2.80
N THR A 343 14.24 -16.66 -2.35
CA THR A 343 15.46 -16.57 -3.17
C THR A 343 15.33 -17.32 -4.50
N ALA A 344 14.69 -18.49 -4.50
CA ALA A 344 14.47 -19.28 -5.72
C ALA A 344 13.58 -18.56 -6.74
N ALA A 345 12.55 -17.83 -6.28
CA ALA A 345 11.71 -17.01 -7.13
C ALA A 345 12.49 -15.81 -7.70
N ASN A 346 13.28 -15.16 -6.85
CA ASN A 346 14.09 -14.00 -7.22
C ASN A 346 15.20 -14.36 -8.22
N ASP A 347 15.87 -15.52 -8.04
CA ASP A 347 16.89 -16.04 -8.98
C ASP A 347 16.28 -16.32 -10.36
N ARG A 348 15.11 -16.97 -10.38
CA ARG A 348 14.37 -17.23 -11.62
C ARG A 348 13.95 -15.93 -12.30
N PHE A 349 13.52 -14.93 -11.54
CA PHE A 349 13.17 -13.62 -12.07
C PHE A 349 14.37 -12.91 -12.70
N ILE A 350 15.54 -12.89 -12.05
CA ILE A 350 16.76 -12.30 -12.59
C ILE A 350 17.14 -12.99 -13.91
N GLY A 351 17.15 -14.34 -13.94
CA GLY A 351 17.46 -15.11 -15.14
C GLY A 351 16.51 -14.79 -16.30
N LEU A 352 15.20 -14.81 -16.03
CA LEU A 352 14.19 -14.48 -17.03
C LEU A 352 14.36 -13.06 -17.58
N ALA A 353 14.61 -12.08 -16.73
CA ALA A 353 14.77 -10.70 -17.14
C ALA A 353 16.05 -10.48 -17.96
N SER A 354 17.13 -11.19 -17.62
CA SER A 354 18.37 -11.22 -18.40
C SER A 354 18.13 -11.77 -19.82
N ASP A 355 17.43 -12.90 -19.94
CA ASP A 355 17.13 -13.53 -21.23
C ASP A 355 16.13 -12.70 -22.07
N PHE A 356 15.37 -11.84 -21.44
CA PHE A 356 14.41 -10.97 -22.12
C PHE A 356 15.07 -9.73 -22.74
N SER A 357 16.14 -9.24 -22.14
CA SER A 357 16.83 -8.00 -22.54
C SER A 357 17.98 -8.25 -23.54
N GLY A 358 18.42 -9.50 -23.74
CA GLY A 358 19.46 -9.93 -24.69
C GLY A 358 18.85 -10.32 -26.01
#